data_b14bffee956d0c27729972bd33a034b9
#
_entry.id   b14bffee956d0c27729972bd33a034b9
#
_cell.length_a   1.000
_cell.length_b   1.000
_cell.length_c   1.000
_cell.angle_alpha   90.00
_cell.angle_beta   90.00
_cell.angle_gamma   90.00
#
_symmetry.space_group_name_H-M   'P 1'
#
loop_
_entity.id
_entity.type
_entity.pdbx_description
1 polymer ?
#
loop_
_entity_poly.entity_id
_entity_poly.type
_entity_poly.pdbx_seq_one_letter_code
_entity_poly.pdbx_strand_id
1 'polypeptide(L)'
;MAKEVLGKCPVCNSDTEVTRISCDKCDTTIEGHFQLCKFCRLTSEQKRFIDAFIKCRGNIKEVEKELGISYPTVKNKLEDVAGSLGYKRQSEPEESSRKK
;
A
#
# COMPACT_ATOMS: atom_id res chain seq x y z
N MET A 1 -4.49 -16.39 -12.82
CA MET A 1 -4.08 -15.14 -12.20
C MET A 1 -5.10 -14.65 -11.21
N ALA A 2 -4.68 -14.36 -10.03
CA ALA A 2 -5.59 -13.92 -8.97
C ALA A 2 -5.94 -12.44 -9.14
N LYS A 3 -7.17 -12.10 -8.83
CA LYS A 3 -7.60 -10.72 -8.82
C LYS A 3 -7.48 -10.18 -7.41
N GLU A 4 -6.95 -8.98 -7.30
CA GLU A 4 -6.79 -8.36 -6.00
C GLU A 4 -8.07 -7.71 -5.54
N VAL A 5 -8.20 -7.61 -4.23
CA VAL A 5 -9.33 -6.92 -3.63
C VAL A 5 -9.27 -5.44 -4.00
N LEU A 6 -10.42 -4.88 -4.33
CA LEU A 6 -10.51 -3.44 -4.58
C LEU A 6 -10.73 -2.74 -3.25
N GLY A 7 -9.81 -1.88 -2.86
CA GLY A 7 -9.93 -1.15 -1.61
C GLY A 7 -10.86 0.04 -1.69
N LYS A 8 -11.20 0.46 -2.91
CA LYS A 8 -12.12 1.57 -3.13
C LYS A 8 -13.16 1.16 -4.14
N CYS A 9 -14.38 1.62 -3.94
CA CYS A 9 -15.46 1.32 -4.86
C CYS A 9 -15.23 2.06 -6.18
N PRO A 10 -15.27 1.35 -7.31
CA PRO A 10 -15.05 2.02 -8.59
C PRO A 10 -16.21 2.93 -9.00
N VAL A 11 -17.32 2.87 -8.30
CA VAL A 11 -18.48 3.71 -8.62
C VAL A 11 -18.45 5.00 -7.81
N CYS A 12 -18.29 4.91 -6.51
CA CYS A 12 -18.38 6.10 -5.65
C CYS A 12 -17.11 6.42 -4.87
N ASN A 13 -16.08 5.59 -5.02
CA ASN A 13 -14.78 5.81 -4.39
C ASN A 13 -14.80 5.73 -2.87
N SER A 14 -15.85 5.16 -2.30
CA SER A 14 -15.89 4.91 -0.86
C SER A 14 -15.08 3.66 -0.54
N ASP A 15 -14.75 3.50 0.73
CA ASP A 15 -14.04 2.30 1.17
C ASP A 15 -14.93 1.07 0.97
N THR A 16 -14.30 -0.02 0.58
CA THR A 16 -14.98 -1.29 0.47
C THR A 16 -14.75 -2.09 1.75
N GLU A 17 -15.57 -3.10 1.95
CA GLU A 17 -15.38 -4.02 3.06
C GLU A 17 -15.58 -5.43 2.56
N VAL A 18 -15.08 -6.39 3.33
CA VAL A 18 -15.23 -7.81 3.00
C VAL A 18 -16.36 -8.37 3.84
N THR A 19 -17.28 -9.06 3.22
CA THR A 19 -18.40 -9.67 3.95
C THR A 19 -18.31 -11.18 3.97
N ARG A 20 -17.50 -11.78 3.12
CA ARG A 20 -17.41 -13.22 3.06
C ARG A 20 -16.02 -13.63 2.59
N ILE A 21 -15.44 -14.59 3.31
CA ILE A 21 -14.14 -15.14 2.96
C ILE A 21 -14.28 -16.66 2.92
N SER A 22 -13.80 -17.25 1.84
CA SER A 22 -13.82 -18.72 1.69
C SER A 22 -12.40 -19.22 1.57
N CYS A 23 -12.14 -20.34 2.24
CA CYS A 23 -10.86 -21.01 2.07
C CYS A 23 -10.88 -21.75 0.74
N ASP A 24 -9.78 -21.65 -0.02
CA ASP A 24 -9.75 -22.31 -1.31
C ASP A 24 -9.28 -23.75 -1.22
N LYS A 25 -9.03 -24.26 -0.02
CA LYS A 25 -8.58 -25.63 0.16
C LYS A 25 -9.53 -26.47 0.99
N CYS A 26 -10.34 -25.87 1.81
CA CYS A 26 -11.35 -26.59 2.57
C CYS A 26 -12.66 -25.85 2.46
N ASP A 27 -13.66 -26.31 3.17
CA ASP A 27 -14.99 -25.74 3.02
C ASP A 27 -15.29 -24.62 4.00
N THR A 28 -14.26 -24.09 4.65
CA THR A 28 -14.46 -23.04 5.64
C THR A 28 -14.90 -21.75 4.97
N THR A 29 -15.93 -21.16 5.51
CA THR A 29 -16.43 -19.85 5.07
C THR A 29 -16.64 -18.98 6.29
N ILE A 30 -16.18 -17.74 6.21
CA ILE A 30 -16.33 -16.78 7.30
C ILE A 30 -17.12 -15.60 6.78
N GLU A 31 -18.20 -15.25 7.47
CA GLU A 31 -19.04 -14.13 7.06
C GLU A 31 -19.14 -13.11 8.17
N GLY A 32 -19.24 -11.86 7.77
CA GLY A 32 -19.29 -10.77 8.72
C GLY A 32 -19.02 -9.46 8.00
N HIS A 33 -18.58 -8.48 8.74
CA HIS A 33 -18.19 -7.19 8.17
C HIS A 33 -16.75 -6.92 8.58
N PHE A 34 -15.85 -7.08 7.64
CA PHE A 34 -14.44 -6.97 7.91
C PHE A 34 -13.84 -5.81 7.13
N GLN A 35 -13.14 -4.94 7.82
CA GLN A 35 -12.47 -3.83 7.17
C GLN A 35 -11.18 -4.30 6.54
N LEU A 36 -10.86 -3.74 5.39
CA LEU A 36 -9.56 -3.96 4.78
C LEU A 36 -8.54 -3.11 5.50
N CYS A 37 -7.31 -3.61 5.59
CA CYS A 37 -6.25 -2.82 6.19
C CYS A 37 -5.90 -1.66 5.24
N LYS A 38 -5.17 -0.68 5.78
CA LYS A 38 -4.87 0.50 4.98
C LYS A 38 -4.03 0.19 3.75
N PHE A 39 -3.26 -0.89 3.80
CA PHE A 39 -2.45 -1.27 2.64
C PHE A 39 -3.31 -1.78 1.48
N CYS A 40 -4.46 -2.33 1.78
CA CYS A 40 -5.35 -2.82 0.73
C CYS A 40 -5.98 -1.67 -0.06
N ARG A 41 -5.91 -0.46 0.46
CA ARG A 41 -6.48 0.71 -0.22
C ARG A 41 -5.50 1.40 -1.14
N LEU A 42 -4.28 0.93 -1.18
CA LEU A 42 -3.30 1.45 -2.11
C LEU A 42 -3.58 0.94 -3.51
N THR A 43 -3.15 1.70 -4.50
CA THR A 43 -3.28 1.24 -5.88
C THR A 43 -2.33 0.08 -6.13
N SER A 44 -2.58 -0.64 -7.22
CA SER A 44 -1.68 -1.73 -7.59
C SER A 44 -0.26 -1.25 -7.80
N GLU A 45 -0.12 -0.07 -8.38
CA GLU A 45 1.19 0.51 -8.61
C GLU A 45 1.89 0.81 -7.29
N GLN A 46 1.15 1.37 -6.33
CA GLN A 46 1.72 1.65 -5.02
C GLN A 46 2.12 0.37 -4.30
N LYS A 47 1.32 -0.66 -4.43
CA LYS A 47 1.65 -1.94 -3.81
C LYS A 47 2.92 -2.53 -4.40
N ARG A 48 3.08 -2.41 -5.71
CA ARG A 48 4.29 -2.89 -6.37
C ARG A 48 5.51 -2.13 -5.89
N PHE A 49 5.35 -0.82 -5.70
CA PHE A 49 6.44 0.00 -5.19
C PHE A 49 6.86 -0.46 -3.80
N ILE A 50 5.86 -0.69 -2.92
CA ILE A 50 6.16 -1.14 -1.56
C ILE A 50 6.85 -2.48 -1.58
N ASP A 51 6.39 -3.37 -2.44
CA ASP A 51 7.01 -4.69 -2.56
C ASP A 51 8.49 -4.57 -2.91
N ALA A 52 8.80 -3.73 -3.89
CA ALA A 52 10.19 -3.51 -4.28
C ALA A 52 10.97 -2.84 -3.16
N PHE A 53 10.33 -1.89 -2.48
CA PHE A 53 10.99 -1.15 -1.40
C PHE A 53 11.39 -2.10 -0.26
N ILE A 54 10.48 -2.99 0.10
CA ILE A 54 10.75 -3.96 1.16
C ILE A 54 11.79 -4.97 0.70
N LYS A 55 11.69 -5.42 -0.54
CA LYS A 55 12.66 -6.35 -1.10
C LYS A 55 14.07 -5.78 -1.00
N CYS A 56 14.21 -4.49 -1.24
CA CYS A 56 15.49 -3.80 -1.18
C CYS A 56 15.82 -3.30 0.21
N ARG A 57 15.00 -3.61 1.18
CA ARG A 57 15.17 -3.26 2.59
C ARG A 57 15.33 -1.75 2.80
N GLY A 58 14.62 -0.98 1.98
CA GLY A 58 14.64 0.47 2.10
C GLY A 58 15.85 1.14 1.49
N ASN A 59 16.69 0.39 0.82
CA ASN A 59 17.86 0.95 0.16
C ASN A 59 17.43 1.66 -1.13
N ILE A 60 17.48 2.98 -1.13
CA ILE A 60 16.96 3.76 -2.24
C ILE A 60 17.68 3.43 -3.54
N LYS A 61 18.98 3.27 -3.48
CA LYS A 61 19.75 2.97 -4.69
C LYS A 61 19.34 1.63 -5.30
N GLU A 62 19.06 0.65 -4.45
CA GLU A 62 18.61 -0.63 -4.91
C GLU A 62 17.22 -0.52 -5.55
N VAL A 63 16.36 0.29 -4.93
CA VAL A 63 15.03 0.50 -5.46
C VAL A 63 15.09 1.14 -6.84
N GLU A 64 16.00 2.11 -7.02
CA GLU A 64 16.19 2.73 -8.32
C GLU A 64 16.50 1.68 -9.39
N LYS A 65 17.39 0.75 -9.06
CA LYS A 65 17.76 -0.29 -10.00
C LYS A 65 16.61 -1.27 -10.23
N GLU A 66 15.95 -1.65 -9.14
CA GLU A 66 14.89 -2.64 -9.24
C GLU A 66 13.74 -2.14 -10.11
N LEU A 67 13.39 -0.87 -9.98
CA LEU A 67 12.27 -0.30 -10.69
C LEU A 67 12.67 0.49 -11.93
N GLY A 68 13.96 0.73 -12.12
CA GLY A 68 14.43 1.47 -13.28
C GLY A 68 13.99 2.93 -13.26
N ILE A 69 13.99 3.55 -12.10
CA ILE A 69 13.56 4.95 -11.96
C ILE A 69 14.64 5.73 -11.23
N SER A 70 14.50 7.06 -11.29
CA SER A 70 15.49 7.95 -10.69
C SER A 70 15.23 8.14 -9.20
N TYR A 71 16.23 8.68 -8.52
CA TYR A 71 16.12 8.97 -7.09
C TYR A 71 14.92 9.90 -6.78
N PRO A 72 14.77 11.03 -7.47
CA PRO A 72 13.60 11.88 -7.19
C PRO A 72 12.28 11.14 -7.39
N THR A 73 12.20 10.27 -8.37
CA THR A 73 10.99 9.51 -8.60
C THR A 73 10.73 8.54 -7.46
N VAL A 74 11.78 7.92 -6.93
CA VAL A 74 11.62 7.04 -5.77
C VAL A 74 11.08 7.83 -4.59
N LYS A 75 11.65 9.01 -4.35
CA LYS A 75 11.21 9.85 -3.23
C LYS A 75 9.76 10.25 -3.40
N ASN A 76 9.37 10.63 -4.62
CA ASN A 76 8.00 11.05 -4.87
C ASN A 76 7.02 9.90 -4.66
N LYS A 77 7.37 8.71 -5.12
CA LYS A 77 6.51 7.56 -4.93
C LYS A 77 6.38 7.20 -3.45
N LEU A 78 7.47 7.33 -2.73
CA LEU A 78 7.44 7.06 -1.29
C LEU A 78 6.53 8.04 -0.57
N GLU A 79 6.61 9.34 -0.95
CA GLU A 79 5.73 10.33 -0.37
C GLU A 79 4.27 10.07 -0.71
N ASP A 80 4.01 9.64 -1.94
CA ASP A 80 2.66 9.29 -2.35
C ASP A 80 2.10 8.18 -1.49
N VAL A 81 2.89 7.12 -1.31
CA VAL A 81 2.45 5.98 -0.51
C VAL A 81 2.23 6.41 0.93
N ALA A 82 3.18 7.16 1.48
CA ALA A 82 3.04 7.62 2.87
C ALA A 82 1.79 8.46 3.04
N GLY A 83 1.51 9.34 2.07
CA GLY A 83 0.31 10.15 2.12
C GLY A 83 -0.95 9.32 2.06
N SER A 84 -0.96 8.30 1.19
CA SER A 84 -2.11 7.42 1.08
C SER A 84 -2.34 6.64 2.36
N LEU A 85 -1.27 6.35 3.09
CA LEU A 85 -1.38 5.63 4.35
C LEU A 85 -1.72 6.55 5.52
N GLY A 86 -1.77 7.87 5.28
CA GLY A 86 -2.18 8.82 6.29
C GLY A 86 -1.04 9.50 7.02
N TYR A 87 0.17 9.39 6.53
CA TYR A 87 1.32 10.02 7.19
C TYR A 87 1.63 11.35 6.54
N LYS A 88 2.17 12.27 7.31
CA LYS A 88 2.55 13.57 6.80
C LYS A 88 3.84 13.48 5.98
N ARG A 89 3.99 14.43 5.08
CA ARG A 89 5.18 14.46 4.26
C ARG A 89 6.41 14.70 5.11
N GLN A 90 7.50 14.08 4.71
CA GLN A 90 8.75 14.23 5.43
C GLN A 90 9.33 15.63 5.35
N SER A 91 8.89 16.40 4.39
CA SER A 91 9.39 17.76 4.24
C SER A 91 8.87 18.69 5.33
N GLU A 92 7.91 18.24 6.11
CA GLU A 92 7.41 19.06 7.22
C GLU A 92 8.50 19.23 8.26
N PRO A 93 8.65 20.43 8.81
CA PRO A 93 9.77 20.68 9.72
C PRO A 93 9.59 20.07 11.09
N GLU A 94 8.50 19.54 11.39
CA GLU A 94 8.44 19.03 12.67
C GLU A 94 9.02 17.72 12.73
N GLU A 95 9.61 17.60 12.78
CA GLU A 95 10.04 16.63 12.97
C GLU A 95 10.17 16.07 14.02
N SER A 96 10.24 16.49 14.31
CA SER A 96 10.50 16.11 15.30
C SER A 96 9.85 15.12 15.90
N SER A 97 9.40 14.91 15.87
CA SER A 97 8.78 14.08 16.36
C SER A 97 8.82 12.76 16.02
N ARG A 98 9.27 12.52 15.64
CA ARG A 98 9.23 11.51 15.37
C ARG A 98 9.72 10.68 15.90
N LYS A 99 9.97 10.48 16.28
CA LYS A 99 10.28 9.88 16.74
C LYS A 99 10.10 9.07 17.10
N LYS A 100 10.20 8.53 17.00
CA LYS A 100 10.05 7.75 17.25
C LYS A 100 10.19 7.22 17.34
#